data_4f928ff06d163e01fc0dbe56d4b18762
#
_entry.id   4f928ff06d163e01fc0dbe56d4b18762
#
_cell.length_a   1.000
_cell.length_b   1.000
_cell.length_c   1.000
_cell.angle_alpha   90.00
_cell.angle_beta   90.00
_cell.angle_gamma   90.00
#
_symmetry.space_group_name_H-M   'P 1'
#
loop_
_entity.id
_entity.type
_entity.pdbx_description
1 polymer ?
#
loop_
_entity_poly.entity_id
_entity_poly.type
_entity_poly.pdbx_seq_one_letter_code
_entity_poly.pdbx_strand_id
1 'polypeptide(L)'
;TNSKIYWFFLPILFLIAFLSKQTPTGYIFLIIGFLSIIYFIFNFNINKIIYGILGSITIISVFLITLFASKISFISFYDQYISFPLSIGKDRYEYFLFPLEFSRIVLRFKLIHLSSIILIIVSIKNIIHNLKYFKSNEFLITLSLIGSSYALIAHQLMTINGIFIFFIIPILAGFSHIYYLKHFKNKKYILYFLIFLTFFSTAYYGYKYIHKRDFMDLRKANMENAIDAKILHNKLRGLKWISCLKPDNPKKEISQLLEAIDIIKNDGRNKSIITDYQFIS
;
A
#
# COMPACT_ATOMS: atom_id res chain seq x y z
N THR A 1 -0.19 17.87 -17.98
CA THR A 1 0.90 17.80 -18.95
C THR A 1 0.38 17.26 -20.27
N ASN A 2 0.74 17.91 -21.40
CA ASN A 2 0.36 17.43 -22.73
C ASN A 2 1.21 16.24 -23.20
N SER A 3 2.04 15.68 -22.38
CA SER A 3 2.97 14.62 -22.74
C SER A 3 2.27 13.28 -22.91
N LYS A 4 2.29 12.74 -24.10
CA LYS A 4 1.76 11.41 -24.45
C LYS A 4 2.50 10.29 -23.72
N ILE A 5 3.75 10.51 -23.36
CA ILE A 5 4.61 9.52 -22.70
C ILE A 5 4.08 9.05 -21.34
N TYR A 6 3.38 9.91 -20.60
CA TYR A 6 2.77 9.50 -19.32
C TYR A 6 1.64 8.48 -19.51
N TRP A 7 0.91 8.55 -20.63
CA TRP A 7 -0.12 7.57 -20.95
C TRP A 7 0.47 6.22 -21.34
N PHE A 8 1.65 6.20 -21.92
CA PHE A 8 2.40 4.97 -22.18
C PHE A 8 2.86 4.30 -20.87
N PHE A 9 3.40 5.06 -19.93
CA PHE A 9 3.90 4.51 -18.67
C PHE A 9 2.80 4.14 -17.68
N LEU A 10 1.61 4.72 -17.76
CA LEU A 10 0.53 4.50 -16.81
C LEU A 10 0.17 3.01 -16.64
N PRO A 11 -0.16 2.24 -17.71
CA PRO A 11 -0.47 0.81 -17.56
C PRO A 11 0.73 -0.02 -17.11
N ILE A 12 1.95 0.38 -17.49
CA ILE A 12 3.18 -0.28 -17.03
C ILE A 12 3.32 -0.19 -15.52
N LEU A 13 3.20 1.02 -14.98
CA LEU A 13 3.29 1.25 -13.53
C LEU A 13 2.17 0.52 -12.78
N PHE A 14 0.95 0.48 -13.34
CA PHE A 14 -0.15 -0.24 -12.73
C PHE A 14 0.08 -1.75 -12.65
N LEU A 15 0.56 -2.38 -13.72
CA LEU A 15 0.82 -3.82 -13.67
C LEU A 15 1.96 -4.14 -12.70
N ILE A 16 3.06 -3.37 -12.70
CA ILE A 16 4.16 -3.55 -11.75
C ILE A 16 3.65 -3.39 -10.30
N ALA A 17 2.87 -2.37 -10.02
CA ALA A 17 2.30 -2.15 -8.69
C ALA A 17 1.34 -3.27 -8.29
N PHE A 18 0.50 -3.75 -9.23
CA PHE A 18 -0.41 -4.87 -8.99
C PHE A 18 0.34 -6.18 -8.73
N LEU A 19 1.39 -6.46 -9.48
CA LEU A 19 2.25 -7.63 -9.26
C LEU A 19 3.03 -7.54 -7.94
N SER A 20 3.35 -6.34 -7.48
CA SER A 20 3.98 -6.13 -6.17
C SER A 20 2.99 -6.33 -5.02
N LYS A 21 1.76 -5.83 -5.16
CA LYS A 21 0.70 -5.96 -4.15
C LYS A 21 -0.68 -5.75 -4.79
N GLN A 22 -1.46 -6.83 -4.90
CA GLN A 22 -2.78 -6.83 -5.55
C GLN A 22 -3.73 -5.81 -4.91
N THR A 23 -3.84 -5.86 -3.60
CA THR A 23 -4.60 -4.89 -2.82
C THR A 23 -3.64 -4.02 -2.02
N PRO A 24 -3.74 -2.70 -2.00
CA PRO A 24 -4.85 -1.86 -2.51
C PRO A 24 -4.72 -1.43 -3.98
N THR A 25 -3.72 -1.90 -4.75
CA THR A 25 -3.47 -1.43 -6.12
C THR A 25 -4.68 -1.62 -7.02
N GLY A 26 -5.42 -2.74 -6.88
CA GLY A 26 -6.63 -2.98 -7.65
C GLY A 26 -7.69 -1.89 -7.47
N TYR A 27 -7.91 -1.42 -6.24
CA TYR A 27 -8.88 -0.34 -5.96
C TYR A 27 -8.42 0.99 -6.58
N ILE A 28 -7.13 1.31 -6.45
CA ILE A 28 -6.54 2.52 -7.04
C ILE A 28 -6.64 2.47 -8.56
N PHE A 29 -6.40 1.31 -9.17
CA PHE A 29 -6.54 1.09 -10.61
C PHE A 29 -7.97 1.36 -11.07
N LEU A 30 -8.99 0.85 -10.38
CA LEU A 30 -10.39 1.08 -10.72
C LEU A 30 -10.74 2.58 -10.65
N ILE A 31 -10.30 3.28 -9.62
CA ILE A 31 -10.55 4.72 -9.45
C ILE A 31 -9.87 5.50 -10.57
N ILE A 32 -8.59 5.29 -10.81
CA ILE A 32 -7.84 6.05 -11.83
C ILE A 32 -8.31 5.65 -13.23
N GLY A 33 -8.64 4.38 -13.47
CA GLY A 33 -9.21 3.91 -14.72
C GLY A 33 -10.55 4.61 -15.04
N PHE A 34 -11.46 4.64 -14.07
CA PHE A 34 -12.73 5.35 -14.20
C PHE A 34 -12.54 6.85 -14.47
N LEU A 35 -11.68 7.51 -13.71
CA LEU A 35 -11.37 8.93 -13.92
C LEU A 35 -10.65 9.20 -15.25
N SER A 36 -9.87 8.25 -15.76
CA SER A 36 -9.26 8.33 -17.09
C SER A 36 -10.32 8.27 -18.20
N ILE A 37 -11.34 7.43 -18.05
CA ILE A 37 -12.49 7.41 -18.97
C ILE A 37 -13.19 8.76 -18.97
N ILE A 38 -13.51 9.31 -17.79
CA ILE A 38 -14.09 10.65 -17.66
C ILE A 38 -13.21 11.73 -18.31
N TYR A 39 -11.89 11.63 -18.10
CA TYR A 39 -10.93 12.53 -18.74
C TYR A 39 -11.05 12.49 -20.27
N PHE A 40 -11.13 11.30 -20.89
CA PHE A 40 -11.24 11.16 -22.33
C PHE A 40 -12.60 11.60 -22.89
N ILE A 41 -13.67 11.47 -22.09
CA ILE A 41 -14.98 12.02 -22.47
C ILE A 41 -14.91 13.56 -22.62
N PHE A 42 -14.18 14.23 -21.73
CA PHE A 42 -14.04 15.70 -21.75
C PHE A 42 -12.90 16.21 -22.63
N ASN A 43 -11.86 15.43 -22.79
CA ASN A 43 -10.60 15.83 -23.46
C ASN A 43 -10.16 14.73 -24.42
N PHE A 44 -11.01 14.41 -25.42
CA PHE A 44 -10.72 13.35 -26.37
C PHE A 44 -9.40 13.62 -27.12
N ASN A 45 -8.48 12.65 -27.08
CA ASN A 45 -7.21 12.71 -27.80
C ASN A 45 -6.75 11.31 -28.17
N ILE A 46 -6.95 10.96 -29.44
CA ILE A 46 -6.61 9.63 -29.98
C ILE A 46 -5.15 9.24 -29.74
N ASN A 47 -4.21 10.17 -29.85
CA ASN A 47 -2.82 9.88 -29.62
C ASN A 47 -2.54 9.41 -28.19
N LYS A 48 -3.18 9.99 -27.18
CA LYS A 48 -3.03 9.57 -25.78
C LYS A 48 -3.59 8.16 -25.58
N ILE A 49 -4.69 7.83 -26.22
CA ILE A 49 -5.28 6.49 -26.20
C ILE A 49 -4.34 5.48 -26.83
N ILE A 50 -3.78 5.79 -28.02
CA ILE A 50 -2.81 4.93 -28.71
C ILE A 50 -1.59 4.66 -27.81
N TYR A 51 -1.02 5.69 -27.16
CA TYR A 51 0.10 5.50 -26.25
C TYR A 51 -0.27 4.64 -25.02
N GLY A 52 -1.48 4.78 -24.47
CA GLY A 52 -1.99 3.91 -23.42
C GLY A 52 -2.09 2.45 -23.87
N ILE A 53 -2.64 2.21 -25.06
CA ILE A 53 -2.73 0.86 -25.64
C ILE A 53 -1.32 0.29 -25.89
N LEU A 54 -0.40 1.05 -26.47
CA LEU A 54 0.99 0.62 -26.68
C LEU A 54 1.67 0.26 -25.35
N GLY A 55 1.50 1.07 -24.31
CA GLY A 55 2.01 0.77 -22.98
C GLY A 55 1.42 -0.52 -22.40
N SER A 56 0.12 -0.75 -22.58
CA SER A 56 -0.55 -2.00 -22.16
C SER A 56 -0.02 -3.21 -22.90
N ILE A 57 0.11 -3.14 -24.22
CA ILE A 57 0.67 -4.23 -25.02
C ILE A 57 2.11 -4.52 -24.59
N THR A 58 2.93 -3.49 -24.41
CA THR A 58 4.33 -3.63 -24.00
C THR A 58 4.44 -4.39 -22.67
N ILE A 59 3.71 -3.96 -21.65
CA ILE A 59 3.85 -4.56 -20.32
C ILE A 59 3.24 -5.97 -20.25
N ILE A 60 2.14 -6.24 -20.98
CA ILE A 60 1.56 -7.57 -21.08
C ILE A 60 2.56 -8.51 -21.80
N SER A 61 3.19 -8.06 -22.86
CA SER A 61 4.21 -8.85 -23.58
C SER A 61 5.40 -9.17 -22.68
N VAL A 62 5.92 -8.18 -21.96
CA VAL A 62 7.00 -8.39 -20.97
C VAL A 62 6.60 -9.40 -19.89
N PHE A 63 5.39 -9.27 -19.39
CA PHE A 63 4.85 -10.20 -18.38
C PHE A 63 4.76 -11.64 -18.91
N LEU A 64 4.20 -11.85 -20.09
CA LEU A 64 4.09 -13.17 -20.71
C LEU A 64 5.47 -13.79 -21.01
N ILE A 65 6.41 -12.98 -21.52
CA ILE A 65 7.80 -13.42 -21.74
C ILE A 65 8.44 -13.85 -20.41
N THR A 66 8.20 -13.10 -19.34
CA THR A 66 8.72 -13.45 -17.99
C THR A 66 8.15 -14.76 -17.49
N LEU A 67 6.84 -15.01 -17.62
CA LEU A 67 6.24 -16.29 -17.27
C LEU A 67 6.85 -17.45 -18.05
N PHE A 68 6.99 -17.28 -19.39
CA PHE A 68 7.58 -18.29 -20.25
C PHE A 68 9.03 -18.59 -19.89
N ALA A 69 9.87 -17.56 -19.70
CA ALA A 69 11.27 -17.71 -19.34
C ALA A 69 11.44 -18.39 -17.95
N SER A 70 10.51 -18.11 -17.02
CA SER A 70 10.48 -18.73 -15.69
C SER A 70 9.84 -20.10 -15.67
N LYS A 71 9.37 -20.64 -16.82
CA LYS A 71 8.64 -21.91 -16.94
C LYS A 71 7.39 -21.98 -16.05
N ILE A 72 6.74 -20.85 -15.80
CA ILE A 72 5.50 -20.77 -15.02
C ILE A 72 4.33 -20.77 -15.98
N SER A 73 3.40 -21.74 -15.82
CA SER A 73 2.17 -21.76 -16.62
C SER A 73 1.25 -20.61 -16.21
N PHE A 74 0.49 -20.08 -17.16
CA PHE A 74 -0.49 -19.01 -16.87
C PHE A 74 -1.56 -19.50 -15.84
N ILE A 75 -1.95 -20.77 -15.91
CA ILE A 75 -2.91 -21.37 -14.97
C ILE A 75 -2.32 -21.35 -13.55
N SER A 76 -1.09 -21.84 -13.37
CA SER A 76 -0.42 -21.81 -12.07
C SER A 76 -0.25 -20.41 -11.51
N PHE A 77 0.07 -19.44 -12.38
CA PHE A 77 0.11 -18.03 -11.97
C PHE A 77 -1.26 -17.55 -11.51
N TYR A 78 -2.32 -17.80 -12.30
CA TYR A 78 -3.68 -17.39 -11.96
C TYR A 78 -4.14 -18.00 -10.64
N ASP A 79 -3.93 -19.31 -10.45
CA ASP A 79 -4.35 -20.01 -9.24
C ASP A 79 -3.64 -19.49 -8.00
N GLN A 80 -2.32 -19.31 -8.07
CA GLN A 80 -1.54 -18.88 -6.92
C GLN A 80 -1.63 -17.37 -6.64
N TYR A 81 -1.69 -16.58 -7.71
CA TYR A 81 -1.61 -15.12 -7.57
C TYR A 81 -2.99 -14.44 -7.55
N ILE A 82 -4.01 -15.02 -8.16
CA ILE A 82 -5.37 -14.45 -8.21
C ILE A 82 -6.36 -15.26 -7.37
N SER A 83 -6.56 -16.54 -7.71
CA SER A 83 -7.59 -17.38 -7.08
C SER A 83 -7.36 -17.59 -5.59
N PHE A 84 -6.15 -17.94 -5.20
CA PHE A 84 -5.82 -18.19 -3.79
C PHE A 84 -5.96 -16.95 -2.91
N PRO A 85 -5.40 -15.77 -3.24
CA PRO A 85 -5.65 -14.54 -2.48
C PRO A 85 -7.11 -14.12 -2.43
N LEU A 86 -7.89 -14.34 -3.49
CA LEU A 86 -9.32 -14.05 -3.50
C LEU A 86 -10.09 -14.96 -2.54
N SER A 87 -9.76 -16.25 -2.46
CA SER A 87 -10.40 -17.20 -1.53
C SER A 87 -10.19 -16.77 -0.08
N ILE A 88 -8.94 -16.43 0.30
CA ILE A 88 -8.63 -15.91 1.64
C ILE A 88 -9.32 -14.56 1.89
N GLY A 89 -9.41 -13.72 0.85
CA GLY A 89 -10.07 -12.43 0.93
C GLY A 89 -11.56 -12.54 1.23
N LYS A 90 -12.24 -13.55 0.66
CA LYS A 90 -13.68 -13.80 0.88
C LYS A 90 -13.98 -14.03 2.36
N ASP A 91 -13.23 -14.90 3.02
CA ASP A 91 -13.42 -15.19 4.44
C ASP A 91 -13.22 -13.95 5.31
N ARG A 92 -12.28 -13.08 4.95
CA ARG A 92 -12.09 -11.80 5.64
C ARG A 92 -13.27 -10.87 5.50
N TYR A 93 -13.95 -10.81 4.34
CA TYR A 93 -15.14 -9.98 4.14
C TYR A 93 -16.35 -10.47 4.95
N GLU A 94 -16.52 -11.76 5.12
CA GLU A 94 -17.62 -12.33 5.90
C GLU A 94 -17.49 -12.03 7.40
N TYR A 95 -16.27 -11.96 7.92
CA TYR A 95 -16.00 -11.59 9.31
C TYR A 95 -15.87 -10.08 9.56
N PHE A 96 -15.81 -9.27 8.50
CA PHE A 96 -15.61 -7.83 8.60
C PHE A 96 -16.94 -7.08 8.53
N LEU A 97 -17.65 -7.04 9.64
CA LEU A 97 -18.51 -5.90 9.92
C LEU A 97 -17.59 -4.67 10.02
N PHE A 98 -17.62 -3.81 9.01
CA PHE A 98 -16.91 -2.53 9.03
C PHE A 98 -17.30 -1.79 10.32
N PRO A 99 -16.47 -1.73 11.33
CA PRO A 99 -16.77 -0.89 12.48
C PRO A 99 -16.56 0.55 12.01
N LEU A 100 -17.63 1.18 11.54
CA LEU A 100 -17.68 2.61 11.20
C LEU A 100 -17.55 3.47 12.47
N GLU A 101 -16.58 3.13 13.31
CA GLU A 101 -16.27 3.88 14.50
C GLU A 101 -15.44 5.12 14.14
N PHE A 102 -15.87 6.27 14.62
CA PHE A 102 -15.16 7.54 14.46
C PHE A 102 -13.69 7.43 14.89
N SER A 103 -13.40 6.73 15.98
CA SER A 103 -12.05 6.51 16.48
C SER A 103 -11.15 5.78 15.47
N ARG A 104 -11.68 4.79 14.78
CA ARG A 104 -10.93 3.99 13.83
C ARG A 104 -10.74 4.68 12.49
N ILE A 105 -11.76 5.37 11.98
CA ILE A 105 -11.70 6.03 10.67
C ILE A 105 -11.04 7.40 10.78
N VAL A 106 -11.52 8.25 11.68
CA VAL A 106 -11.10 9.66 11.72
C VAL A 106 -9.85 9.84 12.55
N LEU A 107 -9.85 9.39 13.83
CA LEU A 107 -8.73 9.65 14.73
C LEU A 107 -7.46 8.90 14.32
N ARG A 108 -7.59 7.66 13.82
CA ARG A 108 -6.45 6.87 13.37
C ARG A 108 -5.75 7.49 12.15
N PHE A 109 -6.52 8.04 11.20
CA PHE A 109 -6.00 8.62 9.95
C PHE A 109 -6.07 10.15 9.92
N LYS A 110 -6.17 10.79 11.08
CA LYS A 110 -6.35 12.25 11.21
C LYS A 110 -5.37 13.09 10.39
N LEU A 111 -4.11 12.67 10.28
CA LEU A 111 -3.11 13.42 9.52
C LEU A 111 -3.31 13.31 8.01
N ILE A 112 -3.86 12.19 7.52
CA ILE A 112 -4.25 12.04 6.11
C ILE A 112 -5.48 12.91 5.81
N HIS A 113 -6.49 12.88 6.68
CA HIS A 113 -7.67 13.75 6.52
C HIS A 113 -7.27 15.22 6.56
N LEU A 114 -6.40 15.60 7.48
CA LEU A 114 -5.94 16.98 7.63
C LEU A 114 -5.16 17.46 6.40
N SER A 115 -4.32 16.61 5.80
CA SER A 115 -3.59 16.96 4.57
C SER A 115 -4.49 17.03 3.33
N SER A 116 -5.62 16.29 3.30
CA SER A 116 -6.57 16.33 2.18
C SER A 116 -7.59 17.48 2.25
N ILE A 117 -7.83 18.03 3.45
CA ILE A 117 -8.90 19.03 3.67
C ILE A 117 -8.71 20.28 2.82
N ILE A 118 -7.47 20.72 2.60
CA ILE A 118 -7.16 21.89 1.79
C ILE A 118 -7.49 21.65 0.32
N LEU A 119 -7.19 20.46 -0.21
CA LEU A 119 -7.58 20.08 -1.58
C LEU A 119 -9.10 20.10 -1.76
N ILE A 120 -9.83 19.60 -0.76
CA ILE A 120 -11.30 19.60 -0.75
C ILE A 120 -11.83 21.04 -0.75
N ILE A 121 -11.31 21.90 0.14
CA ILE A 121 -11.73 23.31 0.23
C ILE A 121 -11.44 24.05 -1.07
N VAL A 122 -10.25 23.88 -1.66
CA VAL A 122 -9.90 24.49 -2.96
C VAL A 122 -10.86 24.04 -4.05
N SER A 123 -11.16 22.75 -4.11
CA SER A 123 -12.06 22.18 -5.12
C SER A 123 -13.47 22.70 -4.96
N ILE A 124 -14.02 22.71 -3.74
CA ILE A 124 -15.38 23.23 -3.46
C ILE A 124 -15.46 24.70 -3.86
N LYS A 125 -14.49 25.53 -3.45
CA LYS A 125 -14.46 26.94 -3.83
C LYS A 125 -14.51 27.12 -5.35
N ASN A 126 -13.68 26.38 -6.08
CA ASN A 126 -13.61 26.52 -7.54
C ASN A 126 -14.88 26.03 -8.24
N ILE A 127 -15.52 24.99 -7.71
CA ILE A 127 -16.81 24.49 -8.21
C ILE A 127 -17.89 25.56 -8.03
N ILE A 128 -18.00 26.14 -6.84
CA ILE A 128 -18.99 27.20 -6.54
C ILE A 128 -18.78 28.39 -7.46
N HIS A 129 -17.54 28.76 -7.73
CA HIS A 129 -17.22 29.89 -8.59
C HIS A 129 -17.42 29.59 -10.08
N ASN A 130 -17.17 28.36 -10.54
CA ASN A 130 -17.31 27.93 -11.93
C ASN A 130 -17.57 26.44 -12.04
N LEU A 131 -18.78 26.06 -12.39
CA LEU A 131 -19.16 24.66 -12.58
C LEU A 131 -18.34 23.92 -13.66
N LYS A 132 -17.76 24.66 -14.64
CA LYS A 132 -16.86 24.02 -15.62
C LYS A 132 -15.59 23.43 -14.98
N TYR A 133 -15.28 23.79 -13.73
CA TYR A 133 -14.16 23.24 -12.99
C TYR A 133 -14.23 21.70 -12.86
N PHE A 134 -15.43 21.11 -12.84
CA PHE A 134 -15.60 19.65 -12.86
C PHE A 134 -14.91 18.95 -14.04
N LYS A 135 -14.70 19.64 -15.15
CA LYS A 135 -14.01 19.13 -16.35
C LYS A 135 -12.51 19.40 -16.35
N SER A 136 -11.99 20.09 -15.32
CA SER A 136 -10.59 20.46 -15.25
C SER A 136 -9.70 19.29 -14.83
N ASN A 137 -8.49 19.29 -15.34
CA ASN A 137 -7.46 18.31 -14.93
C ASN A 137 -7.18 18.38 -13.42
N GLU A 138 -7.24 19.57 -12.82
CA GLU A 138 -7.05 19.76 -11.38
C GLU A 138 -8.09 19.02 -10.56
N PHE A 139 -9.35 19.12 -10.96
CA PHE A 139 -10.43 18.42 -10.30
C PHE A 139 -10.28 16.90 -10.40
N LEU A 140 -9.97 16.37 -11.58
CA LEU A 140 -9.75 14.94 -11.80
C LEU A 140 -8.53 14.43 -11.01
N ILE A 141 -7.44 15.19 -10.94
CA ILE A 141 -6.27 14.86 -10.12
C ILE A 141 -6.65 14.87 -8.63
N THR A 142 -7.40 15.88 -8.18
CA THR A 142 -7.87 15.93 -6.79
C THR A 142 -8.74 14.73 -6.44
N LEU A 143 -9.69 14.35 -7.31
CA LEU A 143 -10.51 13.15 -7.11
C LEU A 143 -9.66 11.87 -7.08
N SER A 144 -8.65 11.77 -7.95
CA SER A 144 -7.72 10.63 -7.96
C SER A 144 -6.94 10.52 -6.65
N LEU A 145 -6.43 11.63 -6.14
CA LEU A 145 -5.66 11.67 -4.88
C LEU A 145 -6.54 11.33 -3.69
N ILE A 146 -7.70 11.97 -3.58
CA ILE A 146 -8.65 11.73 -2.49
C ILE A 146 -9.19 10.30 -2.57
N GLY A 147 -9.66 9.87 -3.72
CA GLY A 147 -10.20 8.52 -3.93
C GLY A 147 -9.17 7.44 -3.60
N SER A 148 -7.93 7.58 -4.09
CA SER A 148 -6.83 6.66 -3.77
C SER A 148 -6.49 6.66 -2.28
N SER A 149 -6.52 7.82 -1.62
CA SER A 149 -6.26 7.92 -0.18
C SER A 149 -7.32 7.17 0.63
N TYR A 150 -8.59 7.34 0.28
CA TYR A 150 -9.68 6.63 0.96
C TYR A 150 -9.73 5.14 0.62
N ALA A 151 -9.35 4.74 -0.59
CA ALA A 151 -9.16 3.33 -0.93
C ALA A 151 -8.04 2.69 -0.07
N LEU A 152 -6.95 3.41 0.15
CA LEU A 152 -5.87 2.97 1.05
C LEU A 152 -6.35 2.88 2.50
N ILE A 153 -7.10 3.85 3.00
CA ILE A 153 -7.69 3.82 4.34
C ILE A 153 -8.63 2.61 4.48
N ALA A 154 -9.54 2.40 3.52
CA ALA A 154 -10.46 1.26 3.53
C ALA A 154 -9.69 -0.08 3.56
N HIS A 155 -8.64 -0.21 2.75
CA HIS A 155 -7.78 -1.38 2.77
C HIS A 155 -7.10 -1.59 4.13
N GLN A 156 -6.60 -0.53 4.77
CA GLN A 156 -5.99 -0.63 6.10
C GLN A 156 -6.99 -1.01 7.18
N LEU A 157 -8.20 -0.52 7.09
CA LEU A 157 -9.29 -0.92 8.00
C LEU A 157 -9.60 -2.40 7.84
N MET A 158 -9.68 -2.91 6.60
CA MET A 158 -9.95 -4.32 6.30
C MET A 158 -8.82 -5.25 6.74
N THR A 159 -7.56 -4.82 6.66
CA THR A 159 -6.40 -5.66 6.99
C THR A 159 -5.89 -5.47 8.42
N ILE A 160 -6.51 -4.57 9.20
CA ILE A 160 -6.09 -4.17 10.56
C ILE A 160 -4.62 -3.68 10.59
N ASN A 161 -4.05 -3.35 9.46
CA ASN A 161 -2.65 -2.97 9.30
C ASN A 161 -2.55 -1.47 8.98
N GLY A 162 -2.15 -0.64 9.94
CA GLY A 162 -2.19 0.82 9.84
C GLY A 162 -0.91 1.53 9.44
N ILE A 163 0.10 0.80 8.92
CA ILE A 163 1.47 1.32 8.95
C ILE A 163 1.88 2.04 7.67
N PHE A 164 1.53 1.48 6.50
CA PHE A 164 2.24 1.81 5.25
C PHE A 164 1.61 2.92 4.40
N ILE A 165 0.50 3.54 4.81
CA ILE A 165 -0.18 4.56 3.98
C ILE A 165 0.20 6.01 4.31
N PHE A 166 1.02 6.23 5.32
CA PHE A 166 1.39 7.60 5.74
C PHE A 166 2.29 8.33 4.72
N PHE A 167 2.92 7.61 3.79
CA PHE A 167 3.65 8.21 2.66
C PHE A 167 2.76 9.12 1.78
N ILE A 168 1.43 8.96 1.85
CA ILE A 168 0.51 9.79 1.07
C ILE A 168 0.37 11.22 1.63
N ILE A 169 0.72 11.44 2.91
CA ILE A 169 0.62 12.76 3.55
C ILE A 169 1.46 13.81 2.81
N PRO A 170 2.77 13.60 2.56
CA PRO A 170 3.56 14.58 1.80
C PRO A 170 3.05 14.77 0.37
N ILE A 171 2.49 13.75 -0.27
CA ILE A 171 1.88 13.86 -1.60
C ILE A 171 0.65 14.78 -1.55
N LEU A 172 -0.28 14.52 -0.63
CA LEU A 172 -1.48 15.34 -0.44
C LEU A 172 -1.12 16.78 -0.05
N ALA A 173 -0.15 16.97 0.85
CA ALA A 173 0.32 18.27 1.27
C ALA A 173 0.98 19.04 0.11
N GLY A 174 1.77 18.37 -0.74
CA GLY A 174 2.40 18.97 -1.91
C GLY A 174 1.38 19.48 -2.94
N PHE A 175 0.38 18.66 -3.29
CA PHE A 175 -0.70 19.08 -4.18
C PHE A 175 -1.58 20.16 -3.55
N SER A 176 -1.86 20.06 -2.24
CA SER A 176 -2.56 21.11 -1.48
C SER A 176 -1.81 22.45 -1.55
N HIS A 177 -0.48 22.43 -1.40
CA HIS A 177 0.37 23.59 -1.51
C HIS A 177 0.26 24.24 -2.91
N ILE A 178 0.45 23.44 -3.97
CA ILE A 178 0.42 23.93 -5.37
C ILE A 178 -0.95 24.54 -5.69
N TYR A 179 -2.04 23.84 -5.36
CA TYR A 179 -3.39 24.32 -5.68
C TYR A 179 -3.81 25.48 -4.80
N TYR A 180 -3.36 25.52 -3.56
CA TYR A 180 -3.59 26.65 -2.69
C TYR A 180 -2.92 27.92 -3.22
N LEU A 181 -1.65 27.87 -3.61
CA LEU A 181 -0.93 29.00 -4.22
C LEU A 181 -1.60 29.52 -5.49
N LYS A 182 -2.14 28.60 -6.31
CA LYS A 182 -2.79 28.96 -7.57
C LYS A 182 -4.12 29.69 -7.38
N HIS A 183 -4.90 29.30 -6.35
CA HIS A 183 -6.28 29.78 -6.19
C HIS A 183 -6.49 30.76 -5.04
N PHE A 184 -5.51 30.93 -4.15
CA PHE A 184 -5.59 31.84 -3.00
C PHE A 184 -4.38 32.75 -2.96
N LYS A 185 -4.63 34.04 -3.10
CA LYS A 185 -3.58 35.08 -2.96
C LYS A 185 -3.31 35.33 -1.47
N ASN A 186 -2.03 35.39 -1.07
CA ASN A 186 -1.53 36.00 0.17
C ASN A 186 -1.84 35.35 1.53
N LYS A 187 -2.07 34.05 1.64
CA LYS A 187 -2.24 33.38 2.96
C LYS A 187 -1.09 32.41 3.25
N LYS A 188 0.11 32.94 3.54
CA LYS A 188 1.33 32.15 3.80
C LYS A 188 1.20 31.17 4.97
N TYR A 189 0.33 31.44 5.95
CA TYR A 189 0.13 30.57 7.13
C TYR A 189 -0.26 29.14 6.78
N ILE A 190 -1.12 28.94 5.78
CA ILE A 190 -1.53 27.61 5.34
C ILE A 190 -0.35 26.85 4.71
N LEU A 191 0.53 27.54 4.01
CA LEU A 191 1.73 26.95 3.43
C LEU A 191 2.69 26.48 4.52
N TYR A 192 2.94 27.30 5.52
CA TYR A 192 3.75 26.92 6.69
C TYR A 192 3.13 25.77 7.45
N PHE A 193 1.81 25.78 7.61
CA PHE A 193 1.08 24.67 8.22
C PHE A 193 1.27 23.34 7.46
N LEU A 194 1.17 23.35 6.12
CA LEU A 194 1.39 22.16 5.30
C LEU A 194 2.82 21.63 5.39
N ILE A 195 3.80 22.51 5.40
CA ILE A 195 5.21 22.14 5.60
C ILE A 195 5.39 21.51 6.98
N PHE A 196 4.90 22.18 8.03
CA PHE A 196 4.96 21.66 9.39
C PHE A 196 4.26 20.29 9.50
N LEU A 197 3.07 20.13 8.93
CA LEU A 197 2.32 18.89 8.92
C LEU A 197 3.11 17.73 8.30
N THR A 198 3.80 18.01 7.18
CA THR A 198 4.62 17.02 6.48
C THR A 198 5.81 16.58 7.34
N PHE A 199 6.58 17.53 7.89
CA PHE A 199 7.70 17.20 8.76
C PHE A 199 7.27 16.52 10.05
N PHE A 200 6.24 17.05 10.71
CA PHE A 200 5.70 16.47 11.94
C PHE A 200 5.21 15.03 11.73
N SER A 201 4.43 14.78 10.67
CA SER A 201 3.94 13.43 10.39
C SER A 201 5.08 12.46 10.08
N THR A 202 6.07 12.88 9.30
CA THR A 202 7.24 12.06 8.97
C THR A 202 8.06 11.73 10.23
N ALA A 203 8.32 12.71 11.08
CA ALA A 203 9.04 12.51 12.33
C ALA A 203 8.25 11.62 13.31
N TYR A 204 6.95 11.87 13.47
CA TYR A 204 6.08 11.11 14.36
C TYR A 204 5.99 9.64 13.94
N TYR A 205 5.73 9.36 12.66
CA TYR A 205 5.62 7.98 12.19
C TYR A 205 6.98 7.29 12.09
N GLY A 206 8.04 8.02 11.72
CA GLY A 206 9.40 7.52 11.79
C GLY A 206 9.77 7.07 13.21
N TYR A 207 9.51 7.92 14.20
CA TYR A 207 9.75 7.56 15.60
C TYR A 207 8.90 6.37 16.04
N LYS A 208 7.59 6.40 15.75
CA LYS A 208 6.66 5.35 16.17
C LYS A 208 7.00 3.99 15.58
N TYR A 209 7.31 3.94 14.29
CA TYR A 209 7.46 2.65 13.60
C TYR A 209 8.91 2.18 13.52
N ILE A 210 9.89 3.07 13.48
CA ILE A 210 11.31 2.71 13.44
C ILE A 210 11.84 2.49 14.86
N HIS A 211 11.67 3.48 15.76
CA HIS A 211 12.20 3.37 17.12
C HIS A 211 11.35 2.51 18.04
N LYS A 212 10.05 2.76 18.10
CA LYS A 212 9.16 1.97 18.97
C LYS A 212 8.74 0.64 18.37
N ARG A 213 9.01 0.41 17.08
CA ARG A 213 8.68 -0.84 16.38
C ARG A 213 7.23 -1.29 16.57
N ASP A 214 6.30 -0.35 16.52
CA ASP A 214 4.86 -0.57 16.71
C ASP A 214 4.21 -1.32 15.52
N PHE A 215 4.95 -2.26 14.88
CA PHE A 215 4.44 -3.04 13.76
C PHE A 215 4.90 -4.50 13.87
N MET A 216 4.12 -5.41 13.29
CA MET A 216 4.41 -6.86 13.25
C MET A 216 4.74 -7.46 14.63
N ASP A 217 4.02 -7.03 15.66
CA ASP A 217 4.19 -7.49 17.05
C ASP A 217 5.61 -7.30 17.63
N LEU A 218 6.49 -6.59 16.92
CA LEU A 218 7.85 -6.31 17.39
C LEU A 218 7.91 -5.33 18.57
N ARG A 219 6.79 -4.72 18.95
CA ARG A 219 6.72 -3.80 20.10
C ARG A 219 7.18 -4.43 21.41
N LYS A 220 6.94 -5.73 21.58
CA LYS A 220 7.35 -6.50 22.77
C LYS A 220 8.75 -7.12 22.62
N ALA A 221 9.36 -7.05 21.44
CA ALA A 221 10.66 -7.67 21.22
C ALA A 221 11.77 -6.90 21.91
N ASN A 222 12.63 -7.61 22.61
CA ASN A 222 13.86 -7.07 23.20
C ASN A 222 15.06 -7.40 22.32
N MET A 223 15.66 -6.36 21.70
CA MET A 223 16.81 -6.53 20.80
C MET A 223 18.10 -6.87 21.55
N GLU A 224 18.22 -6.53 22.84
CA GLU A 224 19.38 -6.84 23.65
C GLU A 224 19.51 -8.35 23.88
N ASN A 225 18.36 -9.03 23.97
CA ASN A 225 18.29 -10.48 24.12
C ASN A 225 18.32 -11.23 22.78
N ALA A 226 18.52 -10.54 21.65
CA ALA A 226 18.57 -11.17 20.34
C ALA A 226 19.77 -12.11 20.23
N ILE A 227 19.51 -13.32 19.75
CA ILE A 227 20.55 -14.36 19.60
C ILE A 227 20.82 -14.66 18.13
N ASP A 228 22.02 -15.20 17.82
CA ASP A 228 22.35 -15.56 16.44
C ASP A 228 21.49 -16.74 15.99
N ALA A 229 20.75 -16.57 14.89
CA ALA A 229 19.85 -17.57 14.33
C ALA A 229 20.59 -18.79 13.73
N LYS A 230 21.93 -18.75 13.66
CA LYS A 230 22.77 -19.90 13.28
C LYS A 230 22.46 -21.13 14.13
N ILE A 231 21.99 -20.96 15.36
CA ILE A 231 21.61 -22.06 16.26
C ILE A 231 20.48 -22.90 15.65
N LEU A 232 19.56 -22.29 14.89
CA LEU A 232 18.47 -23.00 14.20
C LEU A 232 18.99 -23.72 12.95
N HIS A 233 19.75 -22.99 12.11
CA HIS A 233 20.31 -23.54 10.88
C HIS A 233 21.48 -22.70 10.38
N ASN A 234 22.51 -23.35 9.84
CA ASN A 234 23.73 -22.67 9.35
C ASN A 234 23.48 -21.61 8.28
N LYS A 235 22.44 -21.76 7.45
CA LYS A 235 22.04 -20.78 6.42
C LYS A 235 21.53 -19.47 7.02
N LEU A 236 21.14 -19.44 8.31
CA LEU A 236 20.65 -18.27 9.04
C LEU A 236 21.79 -17.52 9.78
N ARG A 237 23.03 -17.89 9.54
CA ARG A 237 24.20 -17.23 10.14
C ARG A 237 24.20 -15.73 9.84
N GLY A 238 24.39 -14.92 10.87
CA GLY A 238 24.40 -13.45 10.78
C GLY A 238 23.03 -12.80 10.94
N LEU A 239 21.95 -13.57 10.93
CA LEU A 239 20.63 -13.07 11.31
C LEU A 239 20.46 -13.11 12.82
N LYS A 240 19.71 -12.14 13.35
CA LYS A 240 19.37 -12.07 14.77
C LYS A 240 17.97 -12.61 15.00
N TRP A 241 17.85 -13.63 15.85
CA TRP A 241 16.57 -14.15 16.30
C TRP A 241 16.01 -13.27 17.41
N ILE A 242 14.81 -12.75 17.23
CA ILE A 242 14.10 -11.93 18.18
C ILE A 242 12.78 -12.64 18.48
N SER A 243 12.48 -12.88 19.76
CA SER A 243 11.21 -13.47 20.17
C SER A 243 10.22 -12.39 20.64
N CYS A 244 9.03 -12.39 20.06
CA CYS A 244 7.91 -11.59 20.55
C CYS A 244 7.09 -12.34 21.60
N LEU A 245 7.13 -13.68 21.58
CA LEU A 245 6.41 -14.55 22.50
C LEU A 245 7.16 -14.70 23.84
N LYS A 246 8.48 -14.75 23.77
CA LYS A 246 9.39 -14.90 24.92
C LYS A 246 10.54 -13.90 24.84
N PRO A 247 10.27 -12.59 24.95
CA PRO A 247 11.27 -11.54 24.73
C PRO A 247 12.44 -11.60 25.70
N ASP A 248 12.25 -12.14 26.89
CA ASP A 248 13.29 -12.27 27.92
C ASP A 248 14.13 -13.54 27.76
N ASN A 249 13.62 -14.54 27.06
CA ASN A 249 14.33 -15.81 26.84
C ASN A 249 14.08 -16.41 25.45
N PRO A 250 14.67 -15.83 24.39
CA PRO A 250 14.54 -16.34 23.03
C PRO A 250 15.12 -17.76 22.85
N LYS A 251 16.07 -18.17 23.69
CA LYS A 251 16.64 -19.54 23.65
C LYS A 251 15.59 -20.62 23.91
N LYS A 252 14.63 -20.34 24.80
CA LYS A 252 13.55 -21.29 25.09
C LYS A 252 12.63 -21.48 23.89
N GLU A 253 12.37 -20.46 23.11
CA GLU A 253 11.60 -20.57 21.87
C GLU A 253 12.37 -21.40 20.83
N ILE A 254 13.66 -21.13 20.65
CA ILE A 254 14.53 -21.91 19.74
C ILE A 254 14.57 -23.38 20.14
N SER A 255 14.71 -23.71 21.42
CA SER A 255 14.74 -25.10 21.85
C SER A 255 13.43 -25.84 21.52
N GLN A 256 12.28 -25.16 21.70
CA GLN A 256 10.98 -25.72 21.33
C GLN A 256 10.83 -25.90 19.81
N LEU A 257 11.36 -24.96 19.02
CA LEU A 257 11.36 -25.08 17.55
C LEU A 257 12.25 -26.25 17.07
N LEU A 258 13.43 -26.43 17.67
CA LEU A 258 14.32 -27.55 17.34
C LEU A 258 13.67 -28.88 17.69
N GLU A 259 13.04 -28.99 18.85
CA GLU A 259 12.29 -30.18 19.26
C GLU A 259 11.13 -30.48 18.27
N ALA A 260 10.36 -29.48 17.87
CA ALA A 260 9.31 -29.63 16.86
C ALA A 260 9.88 -30.07 15.51
N ILE A 261 11.01 -29.51 15.07
CA ILE A 261 11.69 -29.93 13.83
C ILE A 261 12.13 -31.39 13.90
N ASP A 262 12.68 -31.83 15.02
CA ASP A 262 13.12 -33.22 15.20
C ASP A 262 11.94 -34.18 15.18
N ILE A 263 10.82 -33.85 15.83
CA ILE A 263 9.58 -34.67 15.76
C ILE A 263 9.09 -34.78 14.32
N ILE A 264 9.07 -33.64 13.59
CA ILE A 264 8.62 -33.58 12.19
C ILE A 264 9.54 -34.41 11.30
N LYS A 265 10.87 -34.33 11.47
CA LYS A 265 11.81 -35.11 10.65
C LYS A 265 11.75 -36.62 10.89
N ASN A 266 11.53 -37.02 12.13
CA ASN A 266 11.49 -38.43 12.50
C ASN A 266 10.17 -39.13 12.16
N ASP A 267 9.12 -38.37 11.85
CA ASP A 267 7.84 -38.92 11.41
C ASP A 267 7.87 -39.13 9.89
N GLY A 268 7.79 -40.34 9.40
CA GLY A 268 7.83 -40.74 7.97
C GLY A 268 6.55 -40.41 7.18
N ARG A 269 5.50 -39.87 7.79
CA ARG A 269 4.21 -39.57 7.12
C ARG A 269 4.27 -38.27 6.36
N ASN A 270 3.37 -38.09 5.37
CA ASN A 270 3.16 -36.77 4.73
C ASN A 270 2.66 -35.77 5.77
N LYS A 271 3.25 -34.57 5.75
CA LYS A 271 3.01 -33.54 6.76
C LYS A 271 2.37 -32.32 6.16
N SER A 272 1.45 -31.72 6.91
CA SER A 272 0.97 -30.35 6.68
C SER A 272 1.33 -29.53 7.91
N ILE A 273 2.04 -28.44 7.70
CA ILE A 273 2.49 -27.55 8.77
C ILE A 273 1.69 -26.25 8.69
N ILE A 274 0.96 -25.92 9.76
CA ILE A 274 0.29 -24.63 9.93
C ILE A 274 1.05 -23.88 11.01
N THR A 275 1.87 -22.91 10.60
CA THR A 275 2.71 -22.14 11.52
C THR A 275 3.06 -20.76 10.94
N ASP A 276 3.30 -19.81 11.80
CA ASP A 276 3.86 -18.50 11.43
C ASP A 276 5.36 -18.60 11.07
N TYR A 277 6.00 -19.72 11.36
CA TYR A 277 7.43 -19.96 11.08
C TYR A 277 7.62 -20.61 9.71
N GLN A 278 7.67 -19.79 8.66
CA GLN A 278 7.75 -20.26 7.27
C GLN A 278 9.03 -21.07 6.94
N PHE A 279 10.06 -20.98 7.76
CA PHE A 279 11.34 -21.70 7.54
C PHE A 279 11.35 -23.16 8.03
N ILE A 280 10.26 -23.63 8.65
CA ILE A 280 10.13 -25.02 9.13
C ILE A 280 9.69 -25.98 8.02
N SER A 281 9.18 -25.43 6.91
CA SER A 281 8.69 -26.20 5.75
C SER A 281 9.81 -26.72 4.85
#